data_2c129ffb1811f1cc33bdbcdab3630a04
#
_entry.id   2c129ffb1811f1cc33bdbcdab3630a04
#
_cell.length_a   1.000
_cell.length_b   1.000
_cell.length_c   1.000
_cell.angle_alpha   90.00
_cell.angle_beta   90.00
_cell.angle_gamma   90.00
#
_symmetry.space_group_name_H-M   'P 1'
#
loop_
_entity.id
_entity.type
_entity.pdbx_description
1 polymer ?
#
loop_
_entity_poly.entity_id
_entity_poly.type
_entity_poly.pdbx_seq_one_letter_code
_entity_poly.pdbx_strand_id
1 'polypeptide(L)'
;LGDVYKRQVLTHKYFDGKVPAAGELTDYDRETLKEFADVKAEVENYLDHYRFRDALKEAMNLARIGNKYLADTEPWKLAKTDMDRVATILNLSLQITANLAIAFEPFLPFSAEKLRGMLHLGHCDWNMLGRTDILPAGAELGKAELLFEKIEDSVIEAQVNKLLETKKANELKNHKAAPIRENIAFDDFMKLDIRVGKVLECQKVPKADKLLQFRIDDGLGGRTIVSGIAKHYAPEDLVGKNVCFVANLEPRKLKGIESQGMILSAEDADGRLIVISPATDEIAPGSEVK
;
A
#
# COMPACT_ATOMS: atom_id res chain seq x y z
N LEU A 1 -8.48 -1.99 -21.17
CA LEU A 1 -7.58 -0.86 -21.55
C LEU A 1 -6.25 -1.32 -22.17
N GLY A 2 -5.78 -2.56 -21.94
CA GLY A 2 -4.63 -3.13 -22.65
C GLY A 2 -4.82 -3.24 -24.17
N ASP A 3 -6.05 -3.37 -24.62
CA ASP A 3 -6.36 -3.46 -26.06
C ASP A 3 -6.34 -2.12 -26.80
N VAL A 4 -6.34 -0.98 -26.09
CA VAL A 4 -6.06 0.33 -26.67
C VAL A 4 -4.67 0.34 -27.34
N TYR A 5 -3.67 -0.15 -26.62
CA TYR A 5 -2.31 -0.34 -27.13
C TYR A 5 -2.28 -1.21 -28.40
N LYS A 6 -3.01 -2.33 -28.41
CA LYS A 6 -3.07 -3.23 -29.57
C LYS A 6 -3.62 -2.56 -30.82
N ARG A 7 -4.68 -1.74 -30.68
CA ARG A 7 -5.30 -1.01 -31.81
C ARG A 7 -4.32 -0.09 -32.48
N GLN A 8 -3.58 0.69 -31.69
CA GLN A 8 -2.55 1.58 -32.20
C GLN A 8 -1.40 0.82 -32.84
N VAL A 9 -0.90 -0.24 -32.22
CA VAL A 9 0.17 -1.08 -32.78
C VAL A 9 -0.25 -1.69 -34.12
N LEU A 10 -1.49 -2.17 -34.24
CA LEU A 10 -2.00 -2.70 -35.51
C LEU A 10 -2.12 -1.60 -36.56
N THR A 11 -2.56 -0.39 -36.17
CA THR A 11 -2.66 0.75 -37.09
C THR A 11 -1.27 1.22 -37.56
N HIS A 12 -0.28 1.28 -36.67
CA HIS A 12 1.09 1.57 -37.08
C HIS A 12 1.65 0.51 -38.02
N LYS A 13 1.34 -0.76 -37.77
CA LYS A 13 1.83 -1.88 -38.57
C LYS A 13 1.23 -1.93 -39.99
N TYR A 14 -0.06 -1.65 -40.12
CA TYR A 14 -0.78 -1.87 -41.37
C TYR A 14 -1.09 -0.59 -42.15
N PHE A 15 -1.09 0.58 -41.49
CA PHE A 15 -1.47 1.87 -42.05
C PHE A 15 -0.49 2.99 -41.66
N ASP A 16 0.77 2.66 -41.37
CA ASP A 16 1.85 3.62 -41.08
C ASP A 16 1.47 4.65 -39.97
N GLY A 17 0.67 4.23 -39.01
CA GLY A 17 0.22 5.10 -37.93
C GLY A 17 -0.85 6.12 -38.31
N LYS A 18 -1.46 6.01 -39.46
CA LYS A 18 -2.56 6.86 -39.90
C LYS A 18 -3.90 6.18 -39.74
N VAL A 19 -4.90 6.94 -39.29
CA VAL A 19 -6.28 6.46 -39.19
C VAL A 19 -6.78 6.04 -40.56
N PRO A 20 -7.12 4.74 -40.79
CA PRO A 20 -7.61 4.32 -42.09
C PRO A 20 -9.02 4.85 -42.36
N ALA A 21 -9.41 4.98 -43.62
CA ALA A 21 -10.80 5.26 -43.97
C ALA A 21 -11.68 4.07 -43.72
N ALA A 22 -12.88 4.27 -43.17
CA ALA A 22 -13.88 3.22 -43.08
C ALA A 22 -14.51 2.97 -44.45
N GLY A 23 -14.64 1.71 -44.81
CA GLY A 23 -15.39 1.27 -45.97
C GLY A 23 -16.84 0.92 -45.60
N GLU A 24 -17.41 -0.06 -46.29
CA GLU A 24 -18.77 -0.52 -46.06
C GLU A 24 -18.90 -1.22 -44.70
N LEU A 25 -19.92 -0.84 -43.93
CA LEU A 25 -20.20 -1.39 -42.62
C LEU A 25 -21.04 -2.66 -42.70
N THR A 26 -20.67 -3.68 -41.98
CA THR A 26 -21.48 -4.88 -41.77
C THR A 26 -22.59 -4.63 -40.72
N ASP A 27 -23.54 -5.55 -40.62
CA ASP A 27 -24.59 -5.46 -39.60
C ASP A 27 -23.99 -5.52 -38.19
N TYR A 28 -22.92 -6.31 -37.96
CA TYR A 28 -22.21 -6.36 -36.69
C TYR A 28 -21.53 -5.02 -36.32
N ASP A 29 -21.00 -4.31 -37.32
CA ASP A 29 -20.45 -2.97 -37.09
C ASP A 29 -21.53 -2.00 -36.64
N ARG A 30 -22.70 -2.04 -37.31
CA ARG A 30 -23.84 -1.17 -36.99
C ARG A 30 -24.40 -1.47 -35.60
N GLU A 31 -24.51 -2.75 -35.22
CA GLU A 31 -24.91 -3.15 -33.86
C GLU A 31 -23.93 -2.63 -32.81
N THR A 32 -22.62 -2.81 -33.04
CA THR A 32 -21.57 -2.32 -32.14
C THR A 32 -21.64 -0.80 -31.98
N LEU A 33 -21.84 -0.05 -33.07
CA LEU A 33 -21.96 1.40 -33.03
C LEU A 33 -23.23 1.86 -32.30
N LYS A 34 -24.31 1.09 -32.35
CA LYS A 34 -25.55 1.36 -31.61
C LYS A 34 -25.33 1.16 -30.12
N GLU A 35 -24.78 0.00 -29.67
CA GLU A 35 -24.45 -0.26 -28.27
C GLU A 35 -23.55 0.85 -27.68
N PHE A 36 -22.61 1.30 -28.47
CA PHE A 36 -21.68 2.35 -28.12
C PHE A 36 -22.35 3.73 -27.95
N ALA A 37 -23.32 4.09 -28.80
CA ALA A 37 -24.06 5.34 -28.70
C ALA A 37 -24.93 5.42 -27.44
N ASP A 38 -25.47 4.29 -26.99
CA ASP A 38 -26.33 4.21 -25.82
C ASP A 38 -25.56 4.47 -24.51
N VAL A 39 -24.25 4.19 -24.47
CA VAL A 39 -23.42 4.35 -23.26
C VAL A 39 -23.41 5.81 -22.77
N LYS A 40 -23.45 6.79 -23.67
CA LYS A 40 -23.45 8.22 -23.27
C LYS A 40 -24.63 8.55 -22.37
N ALA A 41 -25.85 8.19 -22.81
CA ALA A 41 -27.07 8.49 -22.07
C ALA A 41 -27.07 7.83 -20.69
N GLU A 42 -26.58 6.58 -20.60
CA GLU A 42 -26.49 5.86 -19.33
C GLU A 42 -25.47 6.51 -18.36
N VAL A 43 -24.29 6.88 -18.86
CA VAL A 43 -23.28 7.57 -18.03
C VAL A 43 -23.80 8.91 -17.54
N GLU A 44 -24.43 9.72 -18.41
CA GLU A 44 -25.04 11.00 -18.04
C GLU A 44 -26.11 10.82 -16.97
N ASN A 45 -27.04 9.89 -17.18
CA ASN A 45 -28.09 9.61 -16.22
C ASN A 45 -27.55 9.23 -14.84
N TYR A 46 -26.49 8.40 -14.78
CA TYR A 46 -25.88 8.01 -13.50
C TYR A 46 -25.12 9.16 -12.84
N LEU A 47 -24.43 10.02 -13.62
CA LEU A 47 -23.72 11.18 -13.07
C LEU A 47 -24.68 12.22 -12.52
N ASP A 48 -25.79 12.50 -13.20
CA ASP A 48 -26.82 13.45 -12.77
C ASP A 48 -27.51 13.04 -11.48
N HIS A 49 -27.53 11.71 -11.21
CA HIS A 49 -28.09 11.15 -9.97
C HIS A 49 -26.99 10.83 -8.93
N TYR A 50 -25.77 11.32 -9.09
CA TYR A 50 -24.62 11.08 -8.19
C TYR A 50 -24.27 9.61 -7.99
N ARG A 51 -24.60 8.75 -8.95
CA ARG A 51 -24.30 7.32 -8.94
C ARG A 51 -22.95 7.04 -9.62
N PHE A 52 -21.88 7.57 -9.08
CA PHE A 52 -20.53 7.55 -9.68
C PHE A 52 -20.00 6.14 -9.95
N ARG A 53 -20.33 5.17 -9.09
CA ARG A 53 -19.92 3.77 -9.29
C ARG A 53 -20.58 3.15 -10.51
N ASP A 54 -21.87 3.43 -10.71
CA ASP A 54 -22.62 2.91 -11.84
C ASP A 54 -22.20 3.63 -13.13
N ALA A 55 -21.97 4.93 -13.09
CA ALA A 55 -21.44 5.69 -14.21
C ALA A 55 -20.06 5.16 -14.67
N LEU A 56 -19.15 4.89 -13.74
CA LEU A 56 -17.84 4.27 -14.05
C LEU A 56 -18.02 2.88 -14.65
N LYS A 57 -18.98 2.08 -14.15
CA LYS A 57 -19.27 0.74 -14.68
C LYS A 57 -19.69 0.81 -16.15
N GLU A 58 -20.53 1.80 -16.52
CA GLU A 58 -20.94 1.99 -17.92
C GLU A 58 -19.83 2.55 -18.80
N ALA A 59 -19.00 3.47 -18.30
CA ALA A 59 -17.80 3.88 -19.02
C ALA A 59 -16.85 2.69 -19.27
N MET A 60 -16.72 1.76 -18.29
CA MET A 60 -15.98 0.49 -18.48
C MET A 60 -16.66 -0.45 -19.46
N ASN A 61 -17.98 -0.38 -19.63
CA ASN A 61 -18.73 -1.16 -20.61
C ASN A 61 -18.31 -0.79 -22.04
N LEU A 62 -18.09 0.49 -22.31
CA LEU A 62 -17.54 0.96 -23.57
C LEU A 62 -16.20 0.29 -23.91
N ALA A 63 -15.33 0.13 -22.93
CA ALA A 63 -14.06 -0.59 -23.12
C ALA A 63 -14.29 -2.08 -23.45
N ARG A 64 -15.30 -2.73 -22.83
CA ARG A 64 -15.64 -4.13 -23.10
C ARG A 64 -16.21 -4.31 -24.49
N ILE A 65 -17.10 -3.41 -24.94
CA ILE A 65 -17.64 -3.40 -26.32
C ILE A 65 -16.48 -3.35 -27.32
N GLY A 66 -15.56 -2.39 -27.15
CA GLY A 66 -14.41 -2.26 -28.02
C GLY A 66 -13.46 -3.46 -28.01
N ASN A 67 -13.27 -4.09 -26.85
CA ASN A 67 -12.42 -5.29 -26.75
C ASN A 67 -13.09 -6.50 -27.42
N LYS A 68 -14.39 -6.67 -27.21
CA LYS A 68 -15.17 -7.71 -27.86
C LYS A 68 -15.13 -7.54 -29.38
N TYR A 69 -15.40 -6.33 -29.86
CA TYR A 69 -15.39 -6.03 -31.29
C TYR A 69 -14.04 -6.41 -31.94
N LEU A 70 -12.92 -6.00 -31.34
CA LEU A 70 -11.61 -6.31 -31.87
C LEU A 70 -11.28 -7.82 -31.82
N ALA A 71 -11.74 -8.52 -30.76
CA ALA A 71 -11.56 -9.96 -30.62
C ALA A 71 -12.39 -10.76 -31.63
N ASP A 72 -13.63 -10.37 -31.84
CA ASP A 72 -14.57 -11.09 -32.73
C ASP A 72 -14.21 -10.87 -34.20
N THR A 73 -13.72 -9.69 -34.56
CA THR A 73 -13.37 -9.33 -35.94
C THR A 73 -11.97 -9.76 -36.37
N GLU A 74 -11.07 -10.09 -35.42
CA GLU A 74 -9.71 -10.62 -35.65
C GLU A 74 -8.94 -9.98 -36.83
N PRO A 75 -8.74 -8.66 -36.87
CA PRO A 75 -8.14 -7.96 -38.03
C PRO A 75 -6.76 -8.48 -38.40
N TRP A 76 -6.01 -9.04 -37.45
CA TRP A 76 -4.70 -9.67 -37.71
C TRP A 76 -4.76 -10.91 -38.58
N LYS A 77 -5.90 -11.62 -38.60
CA LYS A 77 -6.14 -12.75 -39.51
C LYS A 77 -6.51 -12.27 -40.89
N LEU A 78 -7.37 -11.24 -40.96
CA LEU A 78 -7.85 -10.66 -42.21
C LEU A 78 -6.79 -9.89 -42.99
N ALA A 79 -5.74 -9.40 -42.35
CA ALA A 79 -4.69 -8.60 -42.96
C ALA A 79 -3.95 -9.27 -44.14
N LYS A 80 -4.11 -10.58 -44.32
CA LYS A 80 -3.54 -11.33 -45.46
C LYS A 80 -4.47 -11.44 -46.68
N THR A 81 -5.76 -11.20 -46.47
CA THR A 81 -6.80 -11.51 -47.46
C THR A 81 -7.72 -10.33 -47.80
N ASP A 82 -7.96 -9.43 -46.85
CA ASP A 82 -8.91 -8.32 -47.00
C ASP A 82 -8.46 -7.11 -46.17
N MET A 83 -7.61 -6.28 -46.78
CA MET A 83 -7.11 -5.06 -46.13
C MET A 83 -8.16 -3.94 -46.02
N ASP A 84 -9.15 -3.90 -46.92
CA ASP A 84 -10.22 -2.92 -46.85
C ASP A 84 -11.13 -3.17 -45.64
N ARG A 85 -11.38 -4.46 -45.35
CA ARG A 85 -12.07 -4.84 -44.11
C ARG A 85 -11.27 -4.52 -42.87
N VAL A 86 -9.95 -4.75 -42.86
CA VAL A 86 -9.04 -4.38 -41.78
C VAL A 86 -9.06 -2.87 -41.53
N ALA A 87 -9.07 -2.06 -42.61
CA ALA A 87 -9.16 -0.62 -42.50
C ALA A 87 -10.44 -0.17 -41.77
N THR A 88 -11.59 -0.74 -42.16
CA THR A 88 -12.87 -0.47 -41.49
C THR A 88 -12.87 -0.84 -40.04
N ILE A 89 -12.41 -2.06 -39.69
CA ILE A 89 -12.33 -2.55 -38.31
C ILE A 89 -11.43 -1.65 -37.46
N LEU A 90 -10.26 -1.27 -37.95
CA LEU A 90 -9.33 -0.43 -37.20
C LEU A 90 -9.85 1.00 -37.08
N ASN A 91 -10.50 1.56 -38.11
CA ASN A 91 -11.16 2.86 -38.00
C ASN A 91 -12.17 2.85 -36.82
N LEU A 92 -13.13 1.93 -36.84
CA LEU A 92 -14.15 1.84 -35.79
C LEU A 92 -13.54 1.61 -34.41
N SER A 93 -12.54 0.74 -34.32
CA SER A 93 -11.83 0.48 -33.06
C SER A 93 -11.12 1.75 -32.52
N LEU A 94 -10.59 2.60 -33.40
CA LEU A 94 -9.97 3.88 -33.04
C LEU A 94 -11.02 4.91 -32.62
N GLN A 95 -12.19 4.96 -33.28
CA GLN A 95 -13.31 5.81 -32.85
C GLN A 95 -13.80 5.43 -31.45
N ILE A 96 -13.93 4.13 -31.15
CA ILE A 96 -14.25 3.65 -29.81
C ILE A 96 -13.16 4.09 -28.81
N THR A 97 -11.89 4.03 -29.20
CA THR A 97 -10.77 4.47 -28.35
C THR A 97 -10.81 5.96 -28.04
N ALA A 98 -11.15 6.78 -29.04
CA ALA A 98 -11.33 8.22 -28.87
C ALA A 98 -12.45 8.54 -27.88
N ASN A 99 -13.54 7.81 -27.97
CA ASN A 99 -14.65 7.93 -27.03
C ASN A 99 -14.31 7.47 -25.62
N LEU A 100 -13.45 6.44 -25.45
CA LEU A 100 -12.93 6.07 -24.14
C LEU A 100 -12.15 7.21 -23.49
N ALA A 101 -11.40 7.98 -24.26
CA ALA A 101 -10.67 9.14 -23.73
C ALA A 101 -11.62 10.21 -23.17
N ILE A 102 -12.83 10.34 -23.72
CA ILE A 102 -13.86 11.27 -23.23
C ILE A 102 -14.59 10.67 -22.04
N ALA A 103 -15.09 9.43 -22.16
CA ALA A 103 -15.88 8.78 -21.13
C ALA A 103 -15.13 8.57 -19.82
N PHE A 104 -13.80 8.38 -19.88
CA PHE A 104 -12.96 8.19 -18.69
C PHE A 104 -12.45 9.49 -18.06
N GLU A 105 -12.57 10.63 -18.71
CA GLU A 105 -12.04 11.89 -18.18
C GLU A 105 -12.57 12.23 -16.78
N PRO A 106 -13.86 12.09 -16.44
CA PRO A 106 -14.38 12.34 -15.10
C PRO A 106 -13.83 11.40 -14.03
N PHE A 107 -13.35 10.22 -14.39
CA PHE A 107 -12.93 9.16 -13.47
C PHE A 107 -11.41 8.97 -13.41
N LEU A 108 -10.75 9.05 -14.55
CA LEU A 108 -9.33 8.77 -14.75
C LEU A 108 -8.69 9.88 -15.62
N PRO A 109 -8.66 11.15 -15.16
CA PRO A 109 -8.26 12.30 -15.98
C PRO A 109 -6.85 12.16 -16.58
N PHE A 110 -5.88 11.69 -15.81
CA PHE A 110 -4.50 11.51 -16.29
C PHE A 110 -4.39 10.42 -17.36
N SER A 111 -5.13 9.33 -17.22
CA SER A 111 -5.16 8.25 -18.23
C SER A 111 -5.89 8.69 -19.50
N ALA A 112 -6.97 9.47 -19.34
CA ALA A 112 -7.70 10.06 -20.46
C ALA A 112 -6.83 11.06 -21.24
N GLU A 113 -6.09 11.92 -20.54
CA GLU A 113 -5.13 12.85 -21.14
C GLU A 113 -4.03 12.12 -21.90
N LYS A 114 -3.43 11.09 -21.27
CA LYS A 114 -2.42 10.25 -21.93
C LYS A 114 -2.99 9.58 -23.19
N LEU A 115 -4.23 9.10 -23.13
CA LEU A 115 -4.90 8.48 -24.26
C LEU A 115 -5.17 9.47 -25.41
N ARG A 116 -5.62 10.69 -25.09
CA ARG A 116 -5.76 11.77 -26.09
C ARG A 116 -4.42 12.09 -26.74
N GLY A 117 -3.33 12.18 -25.97
CA GLY A 117 -1.98 12.38 -26.49
C GLY A 117 -1.56 11.29 -27.48
N MET A 118 -1.83 10.03 -27.16
CA MET A 118 -1.56 8.89 -28.06
C MET A 118 -2.38 8.93 -29.35
N LEU A 119 -3.56 9.53 -29.34
CA LEU A 119 -4.43 9.69 -30.51
C LEU A 119 -4.23 11.02 -31.26
N HIS A 120 -3.32 11.88 -30.78
CA HIS A 120 -3.15 13.27 -31.23
C HIS A 120 -4.46 14.07 -31.18
N LEU A 121 -5.34 13.73 -30.24
CA LEU A 121 -6.57 14.49 -30.01
C LEU A 121 -6.28 15.66 -29.06
N GLY A 122 -6.79 16.83 -29.41
CA GLY A 122 -6.82 17.97 -28.50
C GLY A 122 -7.84 17.78 -27.36
N HIS A 123 -8.29 18.90 -26.81
CA HIS A 123 -9.40 18.88 -25.87
C HIS A 123 -10.66 18.36 -26.58
N CYS A 124 -11.31 17.37 -25.94
CA CYS A 124 -12.55 16.80 -26.45
C CYS A 124 -13.70 17.23 -25.54
N ASP A 125 -14.73 17.85 -26.12
CA ASP A 125 -15.95 18.19 -25.40
C ASP A 125 -16.77 16.92 -25.10
N TRP A 126 -17.43 16.88 -23.96
CA TRP A 126 -18.30 15.76 -23.57
C TRP A 126 -19.40 15.46 -24.60
N ASN A 127 -19.87 16.50 -25.32
CA ASN A 127 -20.87 16.31 -26.39
C ASN A 127 -20.34 15.49 -27.59
N MET A 128 -19.05 15.29 -27.70
CA MET A 128 -18.46 14.42 -28.72
C MET A 128 -18.58 12.92 -28.35
N LEU A 129 -18.87 12.59 -27.11
CA LEU A 129 -19.09 11.20 -26.69
C LEU A 129 -20.28 10.61 -27.46
N GLY A 130 -20.09 9.42 -28.02
CA GLY A 130 -21.06 8.72 -28.87
C GLY A 130 -20.87 8.98 -30.38
N ARG A 131 -19.97 9.88 -30.77
CA ARG A 131 -19.66 10.15 -32.19
C ARG A 131 -18.71 9.11 -32.76
N THR A 132 -18.86 8.87 -34.06
CA THR A 132 -18.05 7.89 -34.82
C THR A 132 -17.09 8.57 -35.82
N ASP A 133 -16.92 9.88 -35.72
CA ASP A 133 -16.12 10.72 -36.59
C ASP A 133 -15.16 11.66 -35.83
N ILE A 134 -14.78 11.27 -34.61
CA ILE A 134 -13.87 12.04 -33.76
C ILE A 134 -12.45 12.06 -34.33
N LEU A 135 -12.00 10.95 -34.90
CA LEU A 135 -10.73 10.79 -35.57
C LEU A 135 -10.94 10.79 -37.10
N PRO A 136 -10.55 11.85 -37.82
CA PRO A 136 -10.69 11.87 -39.27
C PRO A 136 -9.74 10.86 -39.93
N ALA A 137 -10.15 10.28 -41.04
CA ALA A 137 -9.30 9.43 -41.85
C ALA A 137 -8.04 10.19 -42.31
N GLY A 138 -6.88 9.54 -42.25
CA GLY A 138 -5.58 10.13 -42.54
C GLY A 138 -4.93 10.86 -41.35
N ALA A 139 -5.62 11.06 -40.23
CA ALA A 139 -5.00 11.63 -39.02
C ALA A 139 -3.85 10.74 -38.53
N GLU A 140 -2.74 11.36 -38.14
CA GLU A 140 -1.59 10.65 -37.58
C GLU A 140 -1.80 10.35 -36.11
N LEU A 141 -1.48 9.11 -35.70
CA LEU A 141 -1.49 8.69 -34.30
C LEU A 141 -0.13 8.92 -33.66
N GLY A 142 -0.14 9.26 -32.39
CA GLY A 142 1.05 9.32 -31.57
C GLY A 142 1.62 7.94 -31.24
N LYS A 143 2.70 7.94 -30.48
CA LYS A 143 3.35 6.70 -30.02
C LYS A 143 2.42 5.90 -29.12
N ALA A 144 2.27 4.61 -29.43
CA ALA A 144 1.52 3.69 -28.57
C ALA A 144 2.28 3.41 -27.27
N GLU A 145 1.64 3.60 -26.13
CA GLU A 145 2.18 3.35 -24.80
C GLU A 145 1.19 2.57 -23.93
N LEU A 146 1.70 1.85 -22.95
CA LEU A 146 0.83 1.24 -21.96
C LEU A 146 0.24 2.30 -21.03
N LEU A 147 -1.08 2.26 -20.86
CA LEU A 147 -1.78 3.16 -19.91
C LEU A 147 -1.55 2.79 -18.48
N PHE A 148 -1.39 1.50 -18.20
CA PHE A 148 -1.19 0.95 -16.86
C PHE A 148 -0.08 -0.08 -16.88
N GLU A 149 0.73 -0.05 -15.84
CA GLU A 149 1.77 -1.05 -15.58
C GLU A 149 1.36 -1.90 -14.37
N LYS A 150 1.88 -3.11 -14.30
CA LYS A 150 1.72 -3.95 -13.11
C LYS A 150 2.52 -3.33 -11.96
N ILE A 151 1.89 -3.17 -10.83
CA ILE A 151 2.58 -2.73 -9.62
C ILE A 151 3.34 -3.92 -9.05
N GLU A 152 4.66 -3.80 -8.95
CA GLU A 152 5.52 -4.83 -8.36
C GLU A 152 5.36 -4.90 -6.84
N ASP A 153 5.51 -6.10 -6.28
CA ASP A 153 5.31 -6.36 -4.85
C ASP A 153 6.24 -5.50 -3.97
N SER A 154 7.46 -5.24 -4.45
CA SER A 154 8.43 -4.36 -3.75
C SER A 154 7.91 -2.93 -3.54
N VAL A 155 7.14 -2.40 -4.49
CA VAL A 155 6.51 -1.06 -4.38
C VAL A 155 5.41 -1.09 -3.32
N ILE A 156 4.63 -2.19 -3.27
CA ILE A 156 3.59 -2.39 -2.26
C ILE A 156 4.23 -2.47 -0.88
N GLU A 157 5.27 -3.28 -0.70
CA GLU A 157 6.01 -3.42 0.57
C GLU A 157 6.58 -2.08 1.04
N ALA A 158 7.18 -1.30 0.15
CA ALA A 158 7.70 0.02 0.48
C ALA A 158 6.60 0.97 1.01
N GLN A 159 5.40 0.96 0.41
CA GLN A 159 4.28 1.76 0.88
C GLN A 159 3.73 1.27 2.22
N VAL A 160 3.63 -0.03 2.42
CA VAL A 160 3.21 -0.63 3.71
C VAL A 160 4.17 -0.25 4.82
N ASN A 161 5.49 -0.36 4.58
CA ASN A 161 6.50 0.02 5.56
C ASN A 161 6.42 1.51 5.91
N LYS A 162 6.26 2.39 4.92
CA LYS A 162 6.06 3.83 5.15
C LYS A 162 4.82 4.11 6.01
N LEU A 163 3.72 3.41 5.79
CA LEU A 163 2.50 3.55 6.61
C LEU A 163 2.75 3.09 8.06
N LEU A 164 3.45 1.97 8.26
CA LEU A 164 3.80 1.46 9.59
C LEU A 164 4.73 2.42 10.34
N GLU A 165 5.73 2.98 9.69
CA GLU A 165 6.62 3.99 10.26
C GLU A 165 5.85 5.26 10.66
N THR A 166 4.96 5.74 9.79
CA THR A 166 4.12 6.91 10.07
C THR A 166 3.19 6.65 11.25
N LYS A 167 2.61 5.45 11.35
CA LYS A 167 1.79 5.04 12.49
C LYS A 167 2.57 5.08 13.79
N LYS A 168 3.76 4.44 13.83
CA LYS A 168 4.66 4.47 15.01
C LYS A 168 5.03 5.89 15.41
N ALA A 169 5.38 6.75 14.43
CA ALA A 169 5.74 8.14 14.71
C ALA A 169 4.56 8.94 15.29
N ASN A 170 3.33 8.68 14.84
CA ASN A 170 2.13 9.34 15.37
C ASN A 170 1.75 8.83 16.76
N GLU A 171 1.91 7.55 17.03
CA GLU A 171 1.73 6.96 18.37
C GLU A 171 2.67 7.62 19.38
N LEU A 172 3.96 7.78 19.03
CA LEU A 172 4.93 8.48 19.88
C LEU A 172 4.59 9.96 20.10
N LYS A 173 4.10 10.68 19.08
CA LYS A 173 3.70 12.09 19.21
C LYS A 173 2.46 12.30 20.08
N ASN A 174 1.55 11.35 20.05
CA ASN A 174 0.29 11.43 20.78
C ASN A 174 0.40 10.88 22.21
N HIS A 175 1.59 10.36 22.60
CA HIS A 175 1.83 9.88 23.96
C HIS A 175 1.67 11.01 24.97
N LYS A 176 0.78 10.81 25.94
CA LYS A 176 0.59 11.69 27.09
C LYS A 176 1.35 11.16 28.28
N ALA A 177 2.37 11.89 28.72
CA ALA A 177 3.10 11.54 29.93
C ALA A 177 2.17 11.53 31.16
N ALA A 178 2.39 10.58 32.08
CA ALA A 178 1.74 10.59 33.37
C ALA A 178 2.14 11.83 34.19
N PRO A 179 1.28 12.34 35.08
CA PRO A 179 1.66 13.46 35.95
C PRO A 179 2.91 13.15 36.75
N ILE A 180 3.75 14.16 36.94
CA ILE A 180 4.92 14.05 37.82
C ILE A 180 4.44 13.83 39.27
N ARG A 181 5.06 12.90 39.96
CA ARG A 181 4.81 12.64 41.38
C ARG A 181 5.39 13.76 42.24
N GLU A 182 5.06 13.75 43.54
CA GLU A 182 5.62 14.70 44.51
C GLU A 182 7.14 14.64 44.54
N ASN A 183 7.76 15.81 44.77
CA ASN A 183 9.21 15.92 44.88
C ASN A 183 9.71 15.13 46.10
N ILE A 184 10.84 14.46 45.92
CA ILE A 184 11.60 13.80 47.00
C ILE A 184 12.92 14.53 47.23
N ALA A 185 13.49 14.43 48.39
CA ALA A 185 14.83 14.95 48.71
C ALA A 185 15.90 14.11 47.97
N PHE A 186 16.99 14.74 47.59
CA PHE A 186 18.14 14.05 46.96
C PHE A 186 18.62 12.89 47.79
N ASP A 187 18.69 13.04 49.12
CA ASP A 187 19.11 12.00 50.05
C ASP A 187 18.20 10.78 50.03
N ASP A 188 16.89 10.94 49.68
CA ASP A 188 16.00 9.81 49.53
C ASP A 188 16.27 9.05 48.23
N PHE A 189 16.63 9.75 47.19
CA PHE A 189 17.07 9.12 45.92
C PHE A 189 18.38 8.35 46.12
N MET A 190 19.33 8.91 46.88
CA MET A 190 20.63 8.27 47.15
C MET A 190 20.54 7.00 48.00
N LYS A 191 19.38 6.70 48.60
CA LYS A 191 19.11 5.43 49.27
C LYS A 191 18.88 4.28 48.29
N LEU A 192 18.59 4.58 47.02
CA LEU A 192 18.40 3.54 46.00
C LEU A 192 19.76 3.12 45.43
N ASP A 193 20.01 1.82 45.40
CA ASP A 193 21.16 1.25 44.70
C ASP A 193 20.68 0.68 43.35
N ILE A 194 20.88 1.46 42.29
CA ILE A 194 20.51 1.05 40.93
C ILE A 194 21.77 0.60 40.21
N ARG A 195 21.74 -0.60 39.65
CA ARG A 195 22.91 -1.20 38.97
C ARG A 195 22.57 -1.75 37.58
N VAL A 196 23.62 -1.90 36.78
CA VAL A 196 23.57 -2.68 35.54
C VAL A 196 23.83 -4.14 35.86
N GLY A 197 23.05 -5.04 35.33
CA GLY A 197 23.28 -6.49 35.45
C GLY A 197 23.10 -7.17 34.09
N LYS A 198 23.88 -8.24 33.87
CA LYS A 198 23.76 -9.06 32.66
C LYS A 198 22.83 -10.24 32.92
N VAL A 199 21.85 -10.43 32.05
CA VAL A 199 20.94 -11.56 32.13
C VAL A 199 21.66 -12.83 31.67
N LEU A 200 21.94 -13.74 32.62
CA LEU A 200 22.57 -15.04 32.33
C LEU A 200 21.53 -16.05 31.85
N GLU A 201 20.39 -16.10 32.58
CA GLU A 201 19.30 -17.02 32.30
C GLU A 201 17.96 -16.30 32.47
N CYS A 202 16.99 -16.67 31.65
CA CYS A 202 15.60 -16.22 31.78
C CYS A 202 14.66 -17.37 31.47
N GLN A 203 13.64 -17.55 32.33
CA GLN A 203 12.63 -18.59 32.12
C GLN A 203 11.26 -18.17 32.63
N LYS A 204 10.20 -18.80 32.10
CA LYS A 204 8.83 -18.60 32.58
C LYS A 204 8.65 -19.26 33.97
N VAL A 205 7.96 -18.56 34.88
CA VAL A 205 7.63 -19.13 36.18
C VAL A 205 6.45 -20.07 36.00
N PRO A 206 6.58 -21.35 36.48
CA PRO A 206 5.48 -22.32 36.39
C PRO A 206 4.21 -21.82 37.09
N LYS A 207 3.06 -22.00 36.46
CA LYS A 207 1.74 -21.55 36.97
C LYS A 207 1.63 -20.04 37.19
N ALA A 208 2.40 -19.23 36.43
CA ALA A 208 2.37 -17.78 36.53
C ALA A 208 2.66 -17.14 35.16
N ASP A 209 1.65 -17.06 34.32
CA ASP A 209 1.75 -16.61 32.90
C ASP A 209 2.29 -15.18 32.70
N LYS A 210 2.34 -14.38 33.76
CA LYS A 210 2.81 -12.98 33.72
C LYS A 210 4.26 -12.83 34.21
N LEU A 211 4.88 -13.88 34.77
CA LEU A 211 6.16 -13.79 35.46
C LEU A 211 7.29 -14.44 34.67
N LEU A 212 8.41 -13.73 34.56
CA LEU A 212 9.70 -14.27 34.17
C LEU A 212 10.64 -14.29 35.38
N GLN A 213 11.39 -15.38 35.51
CA GLN A 213 12.50 -15.51 36.46
C GLN A 213 13.80 -15.27 35.74
N PHE A 214 14.63 -14.42 36.30
CA PHE A 214 15.94 -14.05 35.81
C PHE A 214 17.04 -14.51 36.75
N ARG A 215 18.13 -15.00 36.16
CA ARG A 215 19.44 -15.11 36.81
C ARG A 215 20.32 -14.01 36.25
N ILE A 216 20.69 -13.05 37.07
CA ILE A 216 21.44 -11.86 36.68
C ILE A 216 22.83 -11.91 37.27
N ASP A 217 23.85 -11.71 36.45
CA ASP A 217 25.19 -11.36 36.89
C ASP A 217 25.20 -9.88 37.30
N ASP A 218 25.45 -9.63 38.58
CA ASP A 218 25.49 -8.29 39.16
C ASP A 218 26.91 -7.88 39.63
N GLY A 219 27.92 -8.65 39.23
CA GLY A 219 29.32 -8.45 39.65
C GLY A 219 29.59 -8.78 41.11
N LEU A 220 28.58 -9.26 41.87
CA LEU A 220 28.64 -9.53 43.31
C LEU A 220 28.27 -10.99 43.68
N GLY A 221 28.29 -11.90 42.70
CA GLY A 221 27.94 -13.31 42.88
C GLY A 221 26.64 -13.73 42.25
N GLY A 222 25.93 -12.80 41.66
CA GLY A 222 24.69 -13.01 40.90
C GLY A 222 23.47 -13.14 41.80
N ARG A 223 22.29 -12.79 41.23
CA ARG A 223 21.02 -12.80 41.95
C ARG A 223 19.86 -13.32 41.12
N THR A 224 18.81 -13.71 41.78
CA THR A 224 17.54 -14.07 41.15
C THR A 224 16.56 -12.91 41.25
N ILE A 225 15.98 -12.50 40.13
CA ILE A 225 14.92 -11.49 40.10
C ILE A 225 13.71 -12.06 39.35
N VAL A 226 12.50 -11.81 39.89
CA VAL A 226 11.24 -12.18 39.23
C VAL A 226 10.53 -10.89 38.81
N SER A 227 10.15 -10.81 37.52
CA SER A 227 9.51 -9.62 36.97
C SER A 227 8.22 -9.98 36.20
N GLY A 228 7.23 -9.10 36.25
CA GLY A 228 5.91 -9.24 35.64
C GLY A 228 5.82 -8.99 34.15
N ILE A 229 6.88 -9.20 33.38
CA ILE A 229 7.02 -8.76 31.96
C ILE A 229 6.84 -9.88 30.93
N ALA A 230 6.38 -11.07 31.32
CA ALA A 230 6.24 -12.23 30.44
C ALA A 230 5.21 -12.03 29.31
N LYS A 231 4.37 -10.99 29.38
CA LYS A 231 3.44 -10.63 28.29
C LYS A 231 4.11 -9.82 27.17
N HIS A 232 5.26 -9.21 27.47
CA HIS A 232 5.94 -8.26 26.58
C HIS A 232 7.24 -8.82 26.01
N TYR A 233 7.82 -9.84 26.66
CA TYR A 233 9.10 -10.44 26.27
C TYR A 233 9.05 -11.96 26.35
N ALA A 234 9.65 -12.61 25.36
CA ALA A 234 10.02 -14.01 25.46
C ALA A 234 11.37 -14.13 26.21
N PRO A 235 11.59 -15.22 26.97
CA PRO A 235 12.83 -15.42 27.72
C PRO A 235 14.10 -15.25 26.88
N GLU A 236 14.11 -15.77 25.67
CA GLU A 236 15.20 -15.73 24.70
C GLU A 236 15.56 -14.32 24.24
N ASP A 237 14.62 -13.39 24.29
CA ASP A 237 14.84 -12.00 23.88
C ASP A 237 15.72 -11.22 24.87
N LEU A 238 15.83 -11.72 26.10
CA LEU A 238 16.48 -11.03 27.21
C LEU A 238 17.80 -11.66 27.63
N VAL A 239 18.04 -12.93 27.36
CA VAL A 239 19.29 -13.61 27.70
C VAL A 239 20.47 -12.96 26.96
N GLY A 240 21.56 -12.72 27.73
CA GLY A 240 22.77 -12.07 27.25
C GLY A 240 22.73 -10.55 27.22
N LYS A 241 21.57 -9.91 27.44
CA LYS A 241 21.42 -8.45 27.47
C LYS A 241 21.72 -7.86 28.83
N ASN A 242 22.17 -6.61 28.82
CA ASN A 242 22.32 -5.80 30.02
C ASN A 242 20.98 -5.13 30.37
N VAL A 243 20.63 -5.11 31.67
CA VAL A 243 19.42 -4.48 32.21
C VAL A 243 19.75 -3.63 33.42
N CYS A 244 18.98 -2.57 33.66
CA CYS A 244 19.07 -1.79 34.88
C CYS A 244 18.10 -2.37 35.92
N PHE A 245 18.57 -2.49 37.16
CA PHE A 245 17.75 -3.02 38.24
C PHE A 245 18.05 -2.33 39.60
N VAL A 246 17.07 -2.29 40.48
CA VAL A 246 17.25 -1.86 41.87
C VAL A 246 17.79 -3.03 42.69
N ALA A 247 18.97 -2.87 43.27
CA ALA A 247 19.73 -3.93 43.92
C ALA A 247 19.43 -4.10 45.40
N ASN A 248 19.02 -3.03 46.09
CA ASN A 248 18.86 -2.99 47.54
C ASN A 248 17.40 -3.04 48.04
N LEU A 249 16.50 -3.60 47.26
CA LEU A 249 15.13 -3.90 47.70
C LEU A 249 15.11 -5.11 48.60
N GLU A 250 14.26 -5.08 49.63
CA GLU A 250 14.02 -6.25 50.46
C GLU A 250 13.55 -7.45 49.61
N PRO A 251 14.15 -8.65 49.82
CA PRO A 251 13.76 -9.84 49.08
C PRO A 251 12.28 -10.18 49.27
N ARG A 252 11.59 -10.52 48.17
CA ARG A 252 10.18 -10.89 48.20
C ARG A 252 9.96 -12.26 47.55
N LYS A 253 9.13 -13.09 48.17
CA LYS A 253 8.71 -14.37 47.55
C LYS A 253 7.55 -14.17 46.61
N LEU A 254 7.79 -14.47 45.33
CA LEU A 254 6.79 -14.42 44.25
C LEU A 254 6.59 -15.84 43.69
N LYS A 255 5.41 -16.44 43.94
CA LYS A 255 5.11 -17.84 43.55
C LYS A 255 6.16 -18.85 44.00
N GLY A 256 6.69 -18.67 45.23
CA GLY A 256 7.68 -19.57 45.83
C GLY A 256 9.14 -19.29 45.51
N ILE A 257 9.40 -18.35 44.59
CA ILE A 257 10.74 -17.91 44.17
C ILE A 257 11.08 -16.60 44.89
N GLU A 258 12.23 -16.53 45.52
CA GLU A 258 12.73 -15.30 46.14
C GLU A 258 13.30 -14.36 45.09
N SER A 259 12.70 -13.17 44.97
CA SER A 259 13.21 -12.08 44.12
C SER A 259 14.04 -11.12 44.94
N GLN A 260 15.30 -10.91 44.53
CA GLN A 260 16.31 -10.10 45.21
C GLN A 260 16.59 -8.80 44.50
N GLY A 261 15.53 -8.10 44.06
CA GLY A 261 15.61 -6.83 43.36
C GLY A 261 14.46 -6.64 42.38
N MET A 262 14.53 -5.58 41.59
CA MET A 262 13.51 -5.22 40.62
C MET A 262 14.15 -4.70 39.32
N ILE A 263 13.85 -5.34 38.18
CA ILE A 263 14.25 -4.83 36.86
C ILE A 263 13.46 -3.56 36.56
N LEU A 264 14.14 -2.51 36.11
CA LEU A 264 13.53 -1.27 35.70
C LEU A 264 12.94 -1.39 34.29
N SER A 265 11.74 -0.88 34.12
CA SER A 265 11.05 -0.82 32.84
C SER A 265 10.29 0.49 32.71
N ALA A 266 10.17 0.98 31.48
CA ALA A 266 9.28 2.07 31.13
C ALA A 266 8.00 1.50 30.52
N GLU A 267 6.85 2.01 30.95
CA GLU A 267 5.55 1.64 30.40
C GLU A 267 4.84 2.92 29.94
N ASP A 268 4.32 2.91 28.72
CA ASP A 268 3.54 4.01 28.20
C ASP A 268 2.03 3.87 28.51
N ALA A 269 1.25 4.89 28.14
CA ALA A 269 -0.20 4.94 28.40
C ALA A 269 -0.97 3.80 27.69
N ASP A 270 -0.42 3.20 26.65
CA ASP A 270 -1.01 2.12 25.88
C ASP A 270 -0.62 0.73 26.42
N GLY A 271 0.13 0.69 27.54
CA GLY A 271 0.60 -0.54 28.17
C GLY A 271 1.79 -1.19 27.45
N ARG A 272 2.49 -0.47 26.58
CA ARG A 272 3.74 -0.92 25.98
C ARG A 272 4.88 -0.79 26.98
N LEU A 273 5.50 -1.91 27.32
CA LEU A 273 6.57 -1.98 28.30
C LEU A 273 7.91 -2.25 27.62
N ILE A 274 8.92 -1.45 28.00
CA ILE A 274 10.31 -1.61 27.55
C ILE A 274 11.23 -1.69 28.78
N VAL A 275 12.10 -2.70 28.80
CA VAL A 275 13.13 -2.85 29.84
C VAL A 275 14.17 -1.77 29.67
N ILE A 276 14.56 -1.09 30.76
CA ILE A 276 15.62 -0.08 30.76
C ILE A 276 16.97 -0.78 30.67
N SER A 277 17.74 -0.44 29.66
CA SER A 277 19.06 -0.98 29.37
C SER A 277 20.08 0.14 29.15
N PRO A 278 21.38 -0.08 29.39
CA PRO A 278 22.42 0.85 28.93
C PRO A 278 22.39 1.00 27.41
N ALA A 279 22.86 2.15 26.92
CA ALA A 279 22.89 2.41 25.48
C ALA A 279 23.90 1.53 24.71
N THR A 280 24.88 0.96 25.41
CA THR A 280 25.89 0.03 24.89
C THR A 280 26.08 -1.15 25.83
N ASP A 281 26.55 -2.27 25.29
CA ASP A 281 26.87 -3.48 26.09
C ASP A 281 28.31 -3.44 26.68
N GLU A 282 29.02 -2.34 26.51
CA GLU A 282 30.42 -2.20 26.95
C GLU A 282 30.59 -1.92 28.45
N ILE A 283 29.49 -1.80 29.19
CA ILE A 283 29.52 -1.55 30.64
C ILE A 283 29.52 -2.88 31.43
N ALA A 284 30.38 -2.93 32.45
CA ALA A 284 30.48 -4.15 33.27
C ALA A 284 29.27 -4.38 34.18
N PRO A 285 28.84 -5.63 34.39
CA PRO A 285 27.84 -5.98 35.43
C PRO A 285 28.28 -5.44 36.81
N GLY A 286 27.32 -4.95 37.59
CA GLY A 286 27.56 -4.35 38.91
C GLY A 286 27.84 -2.82 38.86
N SER A 287 27.99 -2.23 37.68
CA SER A 287 28.19 -0.77 37.58
C SER A 287 26.97 -0.01 38.10
N GLU A 288 27.24 1.04 38.90
CA GLU A 288 26.20 1.89 39.47
C GLU A 288 25.60 2.84 38.42
N VAL A 289 24.28 3.00 38.51
CA VAL A 289 23.54 4.01 37.72
C VAL A 289 23.31 5.23 38.62
N LYS A 290 23.82 6.36 38.19
CA LYS A 290 23.79 7.63 38.95
C LYS A 290 22.98 8.67 38.22
#